data_d8b8036c2073ffdc6cf3159b22d20c59
#
_entry.id   d8b8036c2073ffdc6cf3159b22d20c59
#
_cell.length_a   1.000
_cell.length_b   1.000
_cell.length_c   1.000
_cell.angle_alpha   90.00
_cell.angle_beta   90.00
_cell.angle_gamma   90.00
#
_symmetry.space_group_name_H-M   'P 1'
#
loop_
_entity.id
_entity.type
_entity.pdbx_description
1 polymer ?
#
loop_
_entity_poly.entity_id
_entity_poly.type
_entity_poly.pdbx_seq_one_letter_code
_entity_poly.pdbx_strand_id
1 'polypeptide(L)'
;NEEGNLNDYKTYKRLTERLAQNERAVIPGFYGMGKDGNVKTFSRGGSDVTGSIVARASRADVYENWTDVSGFLVADPRIVPDPKPIKYITYRELRELSYMGASVLHEDAIFPVRSCGIPINIKNTNAPEDAGTWIVESTCQKQDYVVTGIAGKKDFCTIFITKAMMNSEIGFGRKV
;
A
#
# COMPACT_ATOMS: atom_id res chain seq x y z
N ASN A 1 -19.59 -3.86 4.03
CA ASN A 1 -20.90 -4.13 3.41
C ASN A 1 -21.08 -5.64 3.23
N GLU A 2 -22.07 -6.09 2.47
CA GLU A 2 -22.40 -7.51 2.27
C GLU A 2 -21.29 -8.27 1.50
N GLU A 3 -20.52 -7.57 0.69
CA GLU A 3 -19.42 -8.10 -0.11
C GLU A 3 -18.05 -8.07 0.61
N GLY A 4 -18.02 -7.70 1.89
CA GLY A 4 -16.78 -7.58 2.66
C GLY A 4 -16.02 -6.27 2.47
N ASN A 5 -16.54 -5.33 1.68
CA ASN A 5 -15.91 -4.02 1.52
C ASN A 5 -16.14 -3.11 2.72
N LEU A 6 -15.17 -2.27 3.05
CA LEU A 6 -15.24 -1.32 4.14
C LEU A 6 -16.44 -0.36 3.98
N ASN A 7 -17.16 -0.12 5.07
CA ASN A 7 -18.12 0.98 5.13
C ASN A 7 -17.40 2.22 5.67
N ASP A 8 -16.88 3.03 4.79
CA ASP A 8 -16.02 4.17 5.10
C ASP A 8 -16.68 5.12 6.11
N TYR A 9 -17.87 5.59 5.82
CA TYR A 9 -18.54 6.58 6.67
C TYR A 9 -18.71 6.10 8.12
N LYS A 10 -19.26 4.89 8.30
CA LYS A 10 -19.49 4.35 9.64
C LYS A 10 -18.20 4.04 10.38
N THR A 11 -17.21 3.51 9.66
CA THR A 11 -15.92 3.14 10.24
C THR A 11 -15.16 4.37 10.71
N TYR A 12 -14.98 5.37 9.84
CA TYR A 12 -14.26 6.59 10.21
C TYR A 12 -14.97 7.37 11.31
N LYS A 13 -16.28 7.52 11.25
CA LYS A 13 -17.03 8.20 12.32
C LYS A 13 -16.77 7.54 13.68
N ARG A 14 -16.98 6.22 13.79
CA ARG A 14 -16.79 5.49 15.07
C ARG A 14 -15.36 5.48 15.56
N LEU A 15 -14.38 5.31 14.65
CA LEU A 15 -12.97 5.33 15.02
C LEU A 15 -12.54 6.72 15.51
N THR A 16 -12.90 7.78 14.79
CA THR A 16 -12.56 9.14 15.20
C THR A 16 -13.15 9.47 16.58
N GLU A 17 -14.43 9.13 16.83
CA GLU A 17 -15.07 9.35 18.13
C GLU A 17 -14.34 8.58 19.26
N ARG A 18 -13.93 7.33 19.01
CA ARG A 18 -13.22 6.50 20.00
C ARG A 18 -11.81 6.97 20.24
N LEU A 19 -11.07 7.33 19.21
CA LEU A 19 -9.70 7.78 19.32
C LEU A 19 -9.58 9.15 19.98
N ALA A 20 -10.55 10.04 19.77
CA ALA A 20 -10.59 11.34 20.46
C ALA A 20 -10.71 11.24 21.98
N GLN A 21 -11.15 10.10 22.51
CA GLN A 21 -11.31 9.86 23.95
C GLN A 21 -10.09 9.18 24.60
N ASN A 22 -9.08 8.81 23.81
CA ASN A 22 -7.95 8.02 24.27
C ASN A 22 -6.64 8.57 23.68
N GLU A 23 -5.71 8.96 24.53
CA GLU A 23 -4.38 9.39 24.10
C GLU A 23 -3.54 8.25 23.49
N ARG A 24 -3.77 7.03 23.94
CA ARG A 24 -3.08 5.82 23.49
C ARG A 24 -4.08 4.67 23.35
N ALA A 25 -3.99 3.95 22.26
CA ALA A 25 -4.86 2.80 22.00
C ALA A 25 -4.09 1.67 21.30
N VAL A 26 -4.40 0.43 21.64
CA VAL A 26 -4.00 -0.75 20.89
C VAL A 26 -5.23 -1.24 20.15
N ILE A 27 -5.13 -1.34 18.83
CA ILE A 27 -6.24 -1.73 17.97
C ILE A 27 -5.85 -3.01 17.24
N PRO A 28 -6.56 -4.13 17.45
CA PRO A 28 -6.31 -5.35 16.70
C PRO A 28 -6.66 -5.15 15.23
N GLY A 29 -5.77 -5.56 14.35
CA GLY A 29 -5.91 -5.41 12.91
C GLY A 29 -6.44 -6.67 12.22
N PHE A 30 -6.48 -6.62 10.90
CA PHE A 30 -6.83 -7.70 9.99
C PHE A 30 -8.33 -7.97 9.83
N TYR A 31 -9.18 -7.55 10.71
CA TYR A 31 -10.61 -7.82 10.65
C TYR A 31 -11.50 -6.62 11.00
N GLY A 32 -12.77 -6.73 10.68
CA GLY A 32 -13.81 -5.80 11.07
C GLY A 32 -15.13 -6.54 11.36
N MET A 33 -16.14 -5.80 11.76
CA MET A 33 -17.47 -6.34 12.02
C MET A 33 -18.37 -6.17 10.79
N GLY A 34 -18.96 -7.25 10.32
CA GLY A 34 -20.00 -7.25 9.29
C GLY A 34 -21.32 -6.67 9.77
N LYS A 35 -22.27 -6.45 8.86
CA LYS A 35 -23.63 -6.00 9.19
C LYS A 35 -24.40 -6.99 10.08
N ASP A 36 -24.12 -8.25 9.89
CA ASP A 36 -24.67 -9.40 10.61
C ASP A 36 -24.09 -9.59 12.02
N GLY A 37 -23.16 -8.72 12.43
CA GLY A 37 -22.44 -8.82 13.71
C GLY A 37 -21.28 -9.82 13.70
N ASN A 38 -21.07 -10.55 12.61
CA ASN A 38 -19.99 -11.51 12.50
C ASN A 38 -18.66 -10.84 12.15
N VAL A 39 -17.57 -11.48 12.56
CA VAL A 39 -16.22 -11.04 12.17
C VAL A 39 -15.98 -11.33 10.68
N LYS A 40 -15.49 -10.31 9.98
CA LYS A 40 -15.05 -10.38 8.58
C LYS A 40 -13.59 -9.99 8.50
N THR A 41 -12.76 -10.81 7.87
CA THR A 41 -11.34 -10.51 7.62
C THR A 41 -11.18 -9.77 6.29
N PHE A 42 -10.11 -8.96 6.20
CA PHE A 42 -9.67 -8.44 4.91
C PHE A 42 -9.06 -9.58 4.07
N SER A 43 -9.20 -9.47 2.76
CA SER A 43 -8.74 -10.52 1.83
C SER A 43 -7.21 -10.65 1.79
N ARG A 44 -6.48 -9.53 1.92
CA ARG A 44 -5.02 -9.47 1.87
C ARG A 44 -4.51 -8.18 2.54
N GLY A 45 -3.31 -8.24 3.15
CA GLY A 45 -2.68 -7.06 3.77
C GLY A 45 -3.53 -6.40 4.86
N GLY A 46 -4.40 -7.16 5.53
CA GLY A 46 -5.43 -6.60 6.41
C GLY A 46 -4.89 -5.84 7.61
N SER A 47 -3.68 -6.18 8.09
CA SER A 47 -3.02 -5.42 9.16
C SER A 47 -2.63 -4.03 8.65
N ASP A 48 -2.02 -3.95 7.46
CA ASP A 48 -1.60 -2.70 6.84
C ASP A 48 -2.81 -1.81 6.51
N VAL A 49 -3.88 -2.43 5.98
CA VAL A 49 -5.16 -1.74 5.73
C VAL A 49 -5.74 -1.18 7.02
N THR A 50 -5.72 -1.95 8.12
CA THR A 50 -6.20 -1.48 9.42
C THR A 50 -5.37 -0.31 9.93
N GLY A 51 -4.03 -0.40 9.88
CA GLY A 51 -3.14 0.69 10.28
C GLY A 51 -3.42 1.98 9.50
N SER A 52 -3.58 1.87 8.19
CA SER A 52 -3.90 2.99 7.31
C SER A 52 -5.27 3.63 7.63
N ILE A 53 -6.30 2.82 7.89
CA ILE A 53 -7.63 3.30 8.32
C ILE A 53 -7.53 4.04 9.65
N VAL A 54 -6.78 3.50 10.60
CA VAL A 54 -6.59 4.11 11.93
C VAL A 54 -5.81 5.41 11.80
N ALA A 55 -4.73 5.45 11.04
CA ALA A 55 -3.94 6.64 10.80
C ALA A 55 -4.80 7.78 10.20
N ARG A 56 -5.66 7.46 9.24
CA ARG A 56 -6.63 8.43 8.70
C ARG A 56 -7.64 8.89 9.74
N ALA A 57 -8.21 7.97 10.53
CA ALA A 57 -9.23 8.30 11.52
C ALA A 57 -8.68 9.17 12.66
N SER A 58 -7.43 8.96 13.07
CA SER A 58 -6.72 9.76 14.08
C SER A 58 -6.14 11.06 13.52
N ARG A 59 -6.15 11.27 12.20
CA ARG A 59 -5.44 12.36 11.52
C ARG A 59 -3.96 12.38 11.90
N ALA A 60 -3.33 11.21 11.85
CA ALA A 60 -1.94 11.04 12.23
C ALA A 60 -1.02 11.89 11.35
N ASP A 61 0.08 12.40 11.93
CA ASP A 61 1.13 13.10 11.20
C ASP A 61 1.94 12.14 10.33
N VAL A 62 2.07 10.88 10.77
CA VAL A 62 2.80 9.81 10.09
C VAL A 62 2.12 8.46 10.35
N TYR A 63 2.12 7.59 9.35
CA TYR A 63 1.83 6.18 9.50
C TYR A 63 3.13 5.38 9.42
N GLU A 64 3.65 4.91 10.55
CA GLU A 64 4.76 3.97 10.57
C GLU A 64 4.27 2.54 10.36
N ASN A 65 4.75 1.90 9.29
CA ASN A 65 4.48 0.49 9.01
C ASN A 65 5.72 -0.34 9.36
N TRP A 66 5.65 -1.03 10.48
CA TRP A 66 6.73 -1.86 11.00
C TRP A 66 6.63 -3.29 10.44
N THR A 67 7.68 -3.72 9.73
CA THR A 67 7.77 -5.00 9.04
C THR A 67 9.15 -5.65 9.28
N ASP A 68 9.50 -6.68 8.54
CA ASP A 68 10.78 -7.41 8.62
C ASP A 68 11.86 -6.91 7.66
N VAL A 69 11.57 -5.84 6.89
CA VAL A 69 12.52 -5.22 5.96
C VAL A 69 12.68 -3.73 6.22
N SER A 70 13.86 -3.16 5.93
CA SER A 70 14.19 -1.76 6.15
C SER A 70 13.71 -0.82 5.02
N GLY A 71 12.57 -1.13 4.41
CA GLY A 71 11.98 -0.35 3.32
C GLY A 71 12.22 -0.96 1.95
N PHE A 72 12.17 -0.12 0.92
CA PHE A 72 12.35 -0.52 -0.47
C PHE A 72 13.80 -0.40 -0.91
N LEU A 73 14.22 -1.31 -1.79
CA LEU A 73 15.52 -1.30 -2.45
C LEU A 73 15.35 -0.88 -3.92
N VAL A 74 16.36 -0.26 -4.48
CA VAL A 74 16.35 0.20 -5.90
C VAL A 74 16.24 -0.95 -6.89
N ALA A 75 16.59 -2.17 -6.49
CA ALA A 75 16.48 -3.38 -7.30
C ALA A 75 16.29 -4.61 -6.39
N ASP A 76 15.85 -5.72 -6.97
CA ASP A 76 15.71 -6.99 -6.26
C ASP A 76 17.09 -7.52 -5.81
N PRO A 77 17.33 -7.74 -4.51
CA PRO A 77 18.62 -8.24 -4.01
C PRO A 77 18.97 -9.65 -4.48
N ARG A 78 18.00 -10.40 -4.98
CA ARG A 78 18.23 -11.71 -5.61
C ARG A 78 18.84 -11.62 -7.00
N ILE A 79 18.75 -10.43 -7.62
CA ILE A 79 19.24 -10.19 -8.99
C ILE A 79 20.47 -9.27 -8.98
N VAL A 80 20.42 -8.23 -8.16
CA VAL A 80 21.50 -7.24 -8.05
C VAL A 80 22.11 -7.33 -6.65
N PRO A 81 23.40 -7.67 -6.53
CA PRO A 81 24.04 -7.72 -5.22
C PRO A 81 24.14 -6.30 -4.61
N ASP A 82 23.87 -6.21 -3.33
CA ASP A 82 23.95 -4.98 -2.52
C ASP A 82 23.21 -3.77 -3.12
N PRO A 83 21.90 -3.89 -3.41
CA PRO A 83 21.13 -2.77 -3.97
C PRO A 83 20.92 -1.70 -2.91
N LYS A 84 21.00 -0.43 -3.31
CA LYS A 84 20.83 0.69 -2.40
C LYS A 84 19.40 0.83 -1.88
N PRO A 85 19.20 1.31 -0.64
CA PRO A 85 17.87 1.60 -0.13
C PRO A 85 17.30 2.87 -0.77
N ILE A 86 15.99 2.84 -1.02
CA ILE A 86 15.21 4.00 -1.46
C ILE A 86 14.81 4.80 -0.22
N LYS A 87 15.29 6.04 -0.09
CA LYS A 87 14.94 6.89 1.05
C LYS A 87 13.53 7.46 0.95
N TYR A 88 13.17 7.96 -0.23
CA TYR A 88 11.86 8.56 -0.51
C TYR A 88 11.31 8.01 -1.82
N ILE A 89 10.03 7.72 -1.83
CA ILE A 89 9.29 7.27 -3.00
C ILE A 89 7.91 7.91 -3.00
N THR A 90 7.42 8.29 -4.16
CA THR A 90 6.04 8.79 -4.28
C THR A 90 5.04 7.64 -4.33
N TYR A 91 3.80 7.89 -3.95
CA TYR A 91 2.71 6.92 -4.10
C TYR A 91 2.56 6.41 -5.54
N ARG A 92 2.85 7.26 -6.52
CA ARG A 92 2.79 6.90 -7.94
C ARG A 92 3.91 5.91 -8.30
N GLU A 93 5.15 6.21 -7.93
CA GLU A 93 6.30 5.33 -8.17
C GLU A 93 6.14 3.99 -7.46
N LEU A 94 5.67 4.01 -6.21
CA LEU A 94 5.40 2.80 -5.45
C LEU A 94 4.40 1.89 -6.17
N ARG A 95 3.32 2.47 -6.72
CA ARG A 95 2.34 1.70 -7.49
C ARG A 95 2.98 1.02 -8.70
N GLU A 96 3.80 1.74 -9.47
CA GLU A 96 4.48 1.18 -10.64
C GLU A 96 5.42 0.02 -10.24
N LEU A 97 6.21 0.19 -9.16
CA LEU A 97 7.07 -0.87 -8.65
C LEU A 97 6.27 -2.09 -8.16
N SER A 98 5.14 -1.87 -7.49
CA SER A 98 4.27 -2.95 -6.98
C SER A 98 3.66 -3.78 -8.11
N TYR A 99 3.26 -3.17 -9.21
CA TYR A 99 2.79 -3.88 -10.41
C TYR A 99 3.83 -4.84 -10.97
N MET A 100 5.10 -4.49 -10.86
CA MET A 100 6.21 -5.28 -11.38
C MET A 100 6.75 -6.30 -10.37
N GLY A 101 6.11 -6.42 -9.19
CA GLY A 101 6.39 -7.46 -8.20
C GLY A 101 7.18 -7.06 -6.97
N ALA A 102 7.51 -5.78 -6.80
CA ALA A 102 8.07 -5.26 -5.56
C ALA A 102 6.96 -5.08 -4.51
N SER A 103 6.58 -6.15 -3.80
CA SER A 103 5.47 -6.13 -2.83
C SER A 103 5.97 -6.06 -1.40
N VAL A 104 6.24 -4.87 -0.88
CA VAL A 104 6.45 -4.65 0.57
C VAL A 104 5.13 -4.22 1.22
N LEU A 105 4.30 -3.43 0.52
CA LEU A 105 3.03 -2.93 1.02
C LEU A 105 1.94 -3.10 -0.04
N HIS A 106 0.75 -3.55 0.37
CA HIS A 106 -0.37 -3.74 -0.54
C HIS A 106 -1.01 -2.41 -0.94
N GLU A 107 -1.44 -2.26 -2.20
CA GLU A 107 -2.02 -1.01 -2.71
C GLU A 107 -3.27 -0.57 -1.92
N ASP A 108 -4.12 -1.52 -1.52
CA ASP A 108 -5.32 -1.23 -0.72
C ASP A 108 -5.00 -0.60 0.64
N ALA A 109 -3.82 -0.88 1.20
CA ALA A 109 -3.36 -0.30 2.45
C ALA A 109 -2.95 1.18 2.31
N ILE A 110 -2.62 1.62 1.11
CA ILE A 110 -2.14 2.97 0.84
C ILE A 110 -3.30 3.95 0.67
N PHE A 111 -4.40 3.51 0.09
CA PHE A 111 -5.50 4.39 -0.31
C PHE A 111 -6.06 5.27 0.83
N PRO A 112 -6.33 4.77 2.05
CA PRO A 112 -6.85 5.60 3.13
C PRO A 112 -5.96 6.77 3.51
N VAL A 113 -4.66 6.55 3.68
CA VAL A 113 -3.69 7.59 4.08
C VAL A 113 -3.32 8.52 2.94
N ARG A 114 -3.19 8.00 1.72
CA ARG A 114 -2.94 8.81 0.53
C ARG A 114 -4.00 9.88 0.32
N SER A 115 -5.28 9.52 0.46
CA SER A 115 -6.39 10.47 0.29
C SER A 115 -6.36 11.65 1.27
N CYS A 116 -5.58 11.54 2.35
CA CYS A 116 -5.41 12.57 3.38
C CYS A 116 -4.00 13.17 3.41
N GLY A 117 -3.12 12.77 2.49
CA GLY A 117 -1.74 13.25 2.42
C GLY A 117 -0.86 12.82 3.59
N ILE A 118 -1.26 11.77 4.34
CA ILE A 118 -0.49 11.26 5.49
C ILE A 118 0.69 10.44 4.95
N PRO A 119 1.94 10.80 5.22
CA PRO A 119 3.10 10.05 4.78
C PRO A 119 3.18 8.69 5.49
N ILE A 120 3.73 7.69 4.78
CA ILE A 120 4.02 6.38 5.37
C ILE A 120 5.53 6.24 5.52
N ASN A 121 6.00 5.72 6.67
CA ASN A 121 7.38 5.30 6.84
C ASN A 121 7.43 3.78 7.05
N ILE A 122 8.11 3.07 6.16
CA ILE A 122 8.34 1.62 6.29
C ILE A 122 9.57 1.44 7.19
N LYS A 123 9.37 0.76 8.31
CA LYS A 123 10.39 0.54 9.35
C LYS A 123 10.64 -0.95 9.57
N ASN A 124 11.85 -1.29 9.95
CA ASN A 124 12.24 -2.67 10.25
C ASN A 124 12.20 -2.95 11.76
N THR A 125 11.40 -3.92 12.17
CA THR A 125 11.31 -4.35 13.58
C THR A 125 12.61 -4.97 14.10
N ASN A 126 13.43 -5.56 13.20
CA ASN A 126 14.70 -6.17 13.54
C ASN A 126 15.89 -5.19 13.49
N ALA A 127 15.69 -4.00 12.90
CA ALA A 127 16.68 -2.92 12.81
C ALA A 127 15.96 -1.56 12.96
N PRO A 128 15.48 -1.23 14.17
CA PRO A 128 14.64 -0.04 14.41
C PRO A 128 15.36 1.29 14.17
N GLU A 129 16.70 1.31 14.21
CA GLU A 129 17.53 2.48 13.89
C GLU A 129 17.57 2.79 12.39
N ASP A 130 17.24 1.85 11.53
CA ASP A 130 17.21 2.10 10.11
C ASP A 130 16.15 3.17 9.79
N ALA A 131 16.53 4.14 8.96
CA ALA A 131 15.63 5.23 8.57
C ALA A 131 14.40 4.75 7.80
N GLY A 132 14.52 3.59 7.13
CA GLY A 132 13.48 3.02 6.31
C GLY A 132 13.21 3.79 5.02
N THR A 133 12.06 3.55 4.42
CA THR A 133 11.60 4.26 3.21
C THR A 133 10.37 5.12 3.54
N TRP A 134 10.41 6.38 3.13
CA TRP A 134 9.27 7.29 3.20
C TRP A 134 8.46 7.26 1.91
N ILE A 135 7.16 7.03 2.03
CA ILE A 135 6.19 7.11 0.94
C ILE A 135 5.41 8.40 1.09
N VAL A 136 5.48 9.27 0.08
CA VAL A 136 4.93 10.64 0.13
C VAL A 136 4.12 10.95 -1.13
N GLU A 137 3.27 11.99 -1.10
CA GLU A 137 2.51 12.42 -2.28
C GLU A 137 3.42 13.03 -3.35
N SER A 138 4.35 13.87 -2.92
CA SER A 138 5.36 14.47 -3.79
C SER A 138 6.66 14.66 -3.04
N THR A 139 7.78 14.60 -3.73
CA THR A 139 9.09 14.91 -3.16
C THR A 139 9.69 16.11 -3.87
N CYS A 140 10.01 17.16 -3.10
CA CYS A 140 10.80 18.29 -3.56
C CYS A 140 12.30 18.03 -3.41
N GLN A 141 12.69 16.91 -2.80
CA GLN A 141 14.09 16.56 -2.64
C GLN A 141 14.64 16.04 -3.97
N LYS A 142 15.76 16.64 -4.39
CA LYS A 142 16.51 16.14 -5.52
C LYS A 142 16.99 14.73 -5.17
N GLN A 143 16.49 13.74 -5.88
CA GLN A 143 16.95 12.37 -5.70
C GLN A 143 18.40 12.26 -6.19
N ASP A 144 19.20 11.48 -5.47
CA ASP A 144 20.60 11.24 -5.84
C ASP A 144 20.75 10.44 -7.15
N TYR A 145 19.63 9.90 -7.66
CA TYR A 145 19.59 9.02 -8.83
C TYR A 145 18.51 9.43 -9.82
N VAL A 146 18.76 9.17 -11.10
CA VAL A 146 17.82 9.42 -12.21
C VAL A 146 16.64 8.43 -12.18
N VAL A 147 16.83 7.24 -11.61
CA VAL A 147 15.84 6.17 -11.53
C VAL A 147 15.60 5.84 -10.07
N THR A 148 14.35 5.91 -9.62
CA THR A 148 13.94 5.61 -8.23
C THR A 148 14.11 4.13 -7.90
N GLY A 149 13.74 3.24 -8.82
CA GLY A 149 13.86 1.80 -8.64
C GLY A 149 13.55 1.04 -9.92
N ILE A 150 13.97 -0.21 -9.94
CA ILE A 150 13.75 -1.14 -11.05
C ILE A 150 13.13 -2.41 -10.48
N ALA A 151 11.92 -2.74 -10.91
CA ALA A 151 11.29 -4.01 -10.62
C ALA A 151 11.05 -4.79 -11.90
N GLY A 152 11.19 -6.10 -11.86
CA GLY A 152 11.00 -6.96 -13.01
C GLY A 152 10.64 -8.38 -12.60
N LYS A 153 9.97 -9.08 -13.49
CA LYS A 153 9.61 -10.48 -13.34
C LYS A 153 9.98 -11.22 -14.61
N LYS A 154 10.54 -12.42 -14.46
CA LYS A 154 10.89 -13.31 -15.59
C LYS A 154 9.67 -14.15 -16.01
N ASP A 155 9.84 -14.86 -17.11
CA ASP A 155 8.90 -15.87 -17.59
C ASP A 155 7.54 -15.33 -18.04
N PHE A 156 7.57 -14.18 -18.73
CA PHE A 156 6.42 -13.63 -19.43
C PHE A 156 6.42 -14.10 -20.89
N CYS A 157 5.21 -14.35 -21.42
CA CYS A 157 4.97 -14.40 -22.84
C CYS A 157 4.07 -13.24 -23.26
N THR A 158 4.22 -12.77 -24.48
CA THR A 158 3.36 -11.74 -25.07
C THR A 158 2.42 -12.38 -26.07
N ILE A 159 1.12 -12.20 -25.90
CA ILE A 159 0.11 -12.66 -26.83
C ILE A 159 -0.44 -11.44 -27.57
N PHE A 160 -0.20 -11.37 -28.88
CA PHE A 160 -0.76 -10.34 -29.72
C PHE A 160 -2.07 -10.84 -30.33
N ILE A 161 -3.16 -10.10 -30.06
CA ILE A 161 -4.47 -10.38 -30.64
C ILE A 161 -4.83 -9.25 -31.57
N THR A 162 -4.97 -9.58 -32.85
CA THR A 162 -5.36 -8.61 -33.88
C THR A 162 -6.74 -8.97 -34.41
N LYS A 163 -7.66 -8.03 -34.33
CA LYS A 163 -9.01 -8.17 -34.90
C LYS A 163 -9.42 -6.83 -35.51
N ALA A 164 -9.90 -6.89 -36.73
CA ALA A 164 -10.50 -5.70 -37.35
C ALA A 164 -11.74 -5.25 -36.56
N MET A 165 -11.88 -3.96 -36.36
CA MET A 165 -13.00 -3.34 -35.63
C MET A 165 -13.17 -3.84 -34.18
N MET A 166 -12.09 -4.15 -33.49
CA MET A 166 -12.11 -4.64 -32.11
C MET A 166 -12.91 -3.71 -31.16
N ASN A 167 -12.79 -2.40 -31.35
CA ASN A 167 -13.46 -1.38 -30.53
C ASN A 167 -14.99 -1.35 -30.70
N SER A 168 -15.53 -1.95 -31.76
CA SER A 168 -17.00 -2.01 -31.99
C SER A 168 -17.65 -3.20 -31.30
N GLU A 169 -16.87 -4.16 -30.78
CA GLU A 169 -17.39 -5.32 -30.07
C GLU A 169 -17.31 -5.14 -28.56
N ILE A 170 -18.46 -4.83 -27.95
CA ILE A 170 -18.57 -4.67 -26.50
C ILE A 170 -18.23 -5.98 -25.81
N GLY A 171 -17.29 -5.90 -24.84
CA GLY A 171 -16.89 -7.06 -24.04
C GLY A 171 -15.91 -8.01 -24.73
N PHE A 172 -15.25 -7.60 -25.83
CA PHE A 172 -14.24 -8.41 -26.50
C PHE A 172 -13.11 -8.86 -25.54
N GLY A 173 -12.55 -7.96 -24.77
CA GLY A 173 -11.49 -8.29 -23.80
C GLY A 173 -11.90 -9.27 -22.69
N ARG A 174 -13.21 -9.51 -22.49
CA ARG A 174 -13.71 -10.55 -21.56
C ARG A 174 -13.74 -11.93 -22.20
N LYS A 175 -13.78 -12.00 -23.53
CA LYS A 175 -13.87 -13.27 -24.29
C LYS A 175 -12.49 -13.87 -24.57
N VAL A 176 -11.44 -13.06 -24.42
CA VAL A 176 -10.04 -13.41 -24.60
C VAL A 176 -9.39 -13.66 -23.25
#